data_719854e0d30f93bb3df20da37f7065d6
#
_entry.id   719854e0d30f93bb3df20da37f7065d6
#
_cell.length_a   1.000
_cell.length_b   1.000
_cell.length_c   1.000
_cell.angle_alpha   90.00
_cell.angle_beta   90.00
_cell.angle_gamma   90.00
#
_symmetry.space_group_name_H-M   'P 1'
#
loop_
_entity.id
_entity.type
_entity.pdbx_description
1 polymer ?
#
loop_
_entity_poly.entity_id
_entity_poly.type
_entity_poly.pdbx_seq_one_letter_code
_entity_poly.pdbx_strand_id
1 'polypeptide(L)'
;MKHVAGFAVIALLAATLGAEDRPVALAPVEIVAAAPAAGWVAIAPSDLMVMDLAPDAKGKPRRVVIQLLPPPFSQGWIGNVRKLAAAHWWDGLAVVRVHDNYVTQWGDPDGEDKVKAKALPEGLVTVPQNAYSAPAVGARLIRDPSRGLLYGKGLIADQDAYAITQFWRGWPLGRSADIGPAQRNWPVHCYGMVGVGRDYPPNTGSGAELYTVIGHAPRQLDRNIALVGRIIEGMEHMSSLPRGHGELGFYDLAKGDERVPIVAVRLAAEVKDLPAYEYLSTESRSFAAYADARANRRDPFYLRPAGGADICNIPVPVRRIKP
;
A
#
# COMPACT_ATOMS: atom_id res chain seq x y z
N MET A 1 -80.70 -7.00 45.98
CA MET A 1 -80.08 -6.91 44.65
C MET A 1 -78.55 -6.82 44.87
N LYS A 2 -77.86 -7.90 44.65
CA LYS A 2 -76.37 -7.99 44.91
C LYS A 2 -75.68 -7.99 43.58
N HIS A 3 -74.85 -6.97 43.31
CA HIS A 3 -74.00 -6.92 42.16
C HIS A 3 -72.65 -7.58 42.45
N VAL A 4 -72.36 -8.64 41.74
CA VAL A 4 -71.06 -9.30 41.79
C VAL A 4 -70.22 -8.71 40.61
N ALA A 5 -69.14 -8.01 40.96
CA ALA A 5 -68.20 -7.53 40.01
C ALA A 5 -67.13 -8.63 39.77
N GLY A 6 -67.08 -9.15 38.54
CA GLY A 6 -66.05 -10.08 38.15
C GLY A 6 -64.77 -9.35 37.74
N PHE A 7 -63.68 -9.62 38.41
CA PHE A 7 -62.29 -9.17 37.95
C PHE A 7 -61.75 -10.16 36.92
N ALA A 8 -61.52 -9.68 35.70
CA ALA A 8 -60.80 -10.42 34.71
C ALA A 8 -59.30 -10.19 34.90
N VAL A 9 -58.56 -11.24 35.23
CA VAL A 9 -57.13 -11.24 35.32
C VAL A 9 -56.59 -11.47 33.91
N ILE A 10 -56.02 -10.41 33.30
CA ILE A 10 -55.28 -10.52 32.02
C ILE A 10 -53.85 -10.97 32.36
N ALA A 11 -53.55 -12.24 32.06
CA ALA A 11 -52.19 -12.77 32.12
C ALA A 11 -51.38 -12.22 30.92
N LEU A 12 -50.46 -11.28 31.16
CA LEU A 12 -49.44 -10.90 30.18
C LEU A 12 -48.45 -12.05 30.05
N LEU A 13 -48.50 -12.78 28.93
CA LEU A 13 -47.38 -13.63 28.48
C LEU A 13 -46.27 -12.71 28.02
N ALA A 14 -45.26 -12.53 28.84
CA ALA A 14 -43.97 -11.97 28.39
C ALA A 14 -43.29 -13.03 27.50
N ALA A 15 -43.38 -12.85 26.18
CA ALA A 15 -42.55 -13.59 25.22
C ALA A 15 -41.09 -13.14 25.44
N THR A 16 -40.30 -13.97 26.10
CA THR A 16 -38.84 -13.85 26.08
C THR A 16 -38.42 -14.13 24.66
N LEU A 17 -38.23 -13.08 23.86
CA LEU A 17 -37.48 -13.15 22.61
C LEU A 17 -36.06 -13.62 22.99
N GLY A 18 -35.79 -14.92 22.75
CA GLY A 18 -34.45 -15.45 22.85
C GLY A 18 -33.56 -14.57 21.99
N ALA A 19 -32.47 -14.08 22.55
CA ALA A 19 -31.39 -13.51 21.75
C ALA A 19 -30.96 -14.61 20.79
N GLU A 20 -31.35 -14.49 19.50
CA GLU A 20 -30.78 -15.35 18.45
C GLU A 20 -29.26 -15.25 18.57
N ASP A 21 -28.60 -16.38 18.75
CA ASP A 21 -27.14 -16.52 18.67
C ASP A 21 -26.69 -16.07 17.27
N ARG A 22 -26.58 -14.76 17.08
CA ARG A 22 -25.99 -14.24 15.85
C ARG A 22 -24.54 -14.66 15.84
N PRO A 23 -24.05 -15.31 14.77
CA PRO A 23 -22.67 -15.71 14.69
C PRO A 23 -21.79 -14.48 14.93
N VAL A 24 -20.81 -14.63 15.81
CA VAL A 24 -19.86 -13.56 16.13
C VAL A 24 -19.15 -13.14 14.86
N ALA A 25 -19.17 -11.84 14.56
CA ALA A 25 -18.49 -11.32 13.36
C ALA A 25 -16.98 -11.52 13.47
N LEU A 26 -16.38 -12.06 12.42
CA LEU A 26 -14.95 -12.31 12.37
C LEU A 26 -14.16 -10.99 12.27
N ALA A 27 -13.03 -10.94 12.95
CA ALA A 27 -12.05 -9.89 12.78
C ALA A 27 -11.37 -10.00 11.40
N PRO A 28 -10.84 -8.90 10.82
CA PRO A 28 -10.17 -8.94 9.51
C PRO A 28 -9.07 -10.00 9.41
N VAL A 29 -8.28 -10.19 10.46
CA VAL A 29 -7.21 -11.20 10.49
C VAL A 29 -7.75 -12.63 10.41
N GLU A 30 -8.88 -12.90 11.01
CA GLU A 30 -9.53 -14.21 10.98
C GLU A 30 -10.09 -14.51 9.58
N ILE A 31 -10.68 -13.50 8.92
CA ILE A 31 -11.15 -13.62 7.53
C ILE A 31 -9.97 -13.94 6.59
N VAL A 32 -8.84 -13.26 6.76
CA VAL A 32 -7.63 -13.51 5.97
C VAL A 32 -7.08 -14.91 6.23
N ALA A 33 -7.05 -15.35 7.49
CA ALA A 33 -6.59 -16.70 7.86
C ALA A 33 -7.47 -17.81 7.30
N ALA A 34 -8.80 -17.57 7.22
CA ALA A 34 -9.77 -18.52 6.68
C ALA A 34 -9.87 -18.48 5.15
N ALA A 35 -9.16 -17.58 4.46
CA ALA A 35 -9.23 -17.47 3.01
C ALA A 35 -8.69 -18.75 2.33
N PRO A 36 -9.46 -19.37 1.41
CA PRO A 36 -9.05 -20.60 0.73
C PRO A 36 -7.81 -20.35 -0.16
N ALA A 37 -7.02 -21.39 -0.42
CA ALA A 37 -5.81 -21.28 -1.24
C ALA A 37 -6.08 -20.65 -2.62
N ALA A 38 -7.19 -20.95 -3.25
CA ALA A 38 -7.60 -20.37 -4.53
C ALA A 38 -7.91 -18.85 -4.45
N GLY A 39 -8.01 -18.28 -3.25
CA GLY A 39 -8.17 -16.85 -3.06
C GLY A 39 -6.85 -16.07 -3.06
N TRP A 40 -5.71 -16.76 -3.18
CA TRP A 40 -4.39 -16.14 -3.16
C TRP A 40 -3.75 -16.19 -4.55
N VAL A 41 -2.96 -15.16 -4.87
CA VAL A 41 -2.26 -15.01 -6.15
C VAL A 41 -0.77 -14.92 -5.88
N ALA A 42 0.00 -15.82 -6.48
CA ALA A 42 1.45 -15.80 -6.37
C ALA A 42 2.03 -14.53 -7.01
N ILE A 43 3.03 -13.96 -6.36
CA ILE A 43 3.80 -12.83 -6.88
C ILE A 43 4.97 -13.40 -7.69
N ALA A 44 5.06 -12.99 -8.95
CA ALA A 44 6.15 -13.44 -9.81
C ALA A 44 7.50 -12.96 -9.24
N PRO A 45 8.55 -13.81 -9.17
CA PRO A 45 9.87 -13.38 -8.73
C PRO A 45 10.42 -12.20 -9.55
N SER A 46 10.08 -12.12 -10.84
CA SER A 46 10.43 -11.00 -11.70
C SER A 46 9.90 -9.65 -11.21
N ASP A 47 8.89 -9.64 -10.36
CA ASP A 47 8.27 -8.42 -9.81
C ASP A 47 8.79 -8.11 -8.39
N LEU A 48 9.84 -8.80 -7.95
CA LEU A 48 10.43 -8.60 -6.64
C LEU A 48 11.84 -8.01 -6.73
N MET A 49 12.11 -7.08 -5.83
CA MET A 49 13.42 -6.50 -5.56
C MET A 49 13.70 -6.61 -4.06
N VAL A 50 14.94 -6.92 -3.71
CA VAL A 50 15.39 -7.09 -2.32
C VAL A 50 16.43 -6.04 -2.00
N MET A 51 16.27 -5.36 -0.88
CA MET A 51 17.24 -4.43 -0.33
C MET A 51 17.71 -4.94 1.03
N ASP A 52 19.00 -5.15 1.17
CA ASP A 52 19.65 -5.48 2.43
C ASP A 52 20.34 -4.22 3.00
N LEU A 53 19.90 -3.80 4.16
CA LEU A 53 20.53 -2.72 4.94
C LEU A 53 21.63 -3.30 5.86
N ALA A 54 22.54 -2.46 6.30
CA ALA A 54 23.48 -2.82 7.36
C ALA A 54 22.71 -3.39 8.57
N PRO A 55 23.24 -4.41 9.26
CA PRO A 55 22.59 -4.99 10.42
C PRO A 55 22.23 -3.94 11.49
N ASP A 56 21.27 -4.26 12.35
CA ASP A 56 20.95 -3.39 13.48
C ASP A 56 22.09 -3.41 14.54
N ALA A 57 21.95 -2.58 15.58
CA ALA A 57 22.95 -2.47 16.65
C ALA A 57 23.19 -3.80 17.42
N LYS A 58 22.34 -4.80 17.24
CA LYS A 58 22.49 -6.15 17.81
C LYS A 58 23.02 -7.15 16.80
N GLY A 59 23.40 -6.71 15.60
CA GLY A 59 23.88 -7.56 14.51
C GLY A 59 22.79 -8.33 13.76
N LYS A 60 21.50 -8.00 13.98
CA LYS A 60 20.40 -8.67 13.29
C LYS A 60 20.28 -8.15 11.85
N PRO A 61 20.20 -9.05 10.85
CA PRO A 61 20.00 -8.65 9.45
C PRO A 61 18.72 -7.83 9.25
N ARG A 62 18.77 -6.87 8.33
CA ARG A 62 17.64 -6.02 7.94
C ARG A 62 17.39 -6.15 6.45
N ARG A 63 16.50 -7.06 6.09
CA ARG A 63 16.09 -7.29 4.69
C ARG A 63 14.72 -6.68 4.43
N VAL A 64 14.60 -5.98 3.31
CA VAL A 64 13.37 -5.36 2.81
C VAL A 64 13.04 -5.98 1.46
N VAL A 65 11.82 -6.47 1.30
CA VAL A 65 11.35 -7.02 0.02
C VAL A 65 10.32 -6.07 -0.57
N ILE A 66 10.57 -5.64 -1.79
CA ILE A 66 9.75 -4.67 -2.53
C ILE A 66 9.10 -5.39 -3.70
N GLN A 67 7.77 -5.34 -3.78
CA GLN A 67 7.01 -5.75 -4.95
C GLN A 67 6.87 -4.55 -5.89
N LEU A 68 7.30 -4.70 -7.15
CA LEU A 68 7.17 -3.69 -8.19
C LEU A 68 5.75 -3.66 -8.77
N LEU A 69 5.28 -2.49 -9.18
CA LEU A 69 3.97 -2.31 -9.80
C LEU A 69 3.89 -2.99 -11.17
N PRO A 70 2.80 -3.69 -11.46
CA PRO A 70 2.60 -4.28 -12.78
C PRO A 70 2.23 -3.22 -13.84
N PRO A 71 2.42 -3.53 -15.14
CA PRO A 71 1.85 -2.73 -16.20
C PRO A 71 0.34 -2.50 -16.01
N PRO A 72 -0.19 -1.30 -16.40
CA PRO A 72 0.47 -0.26 -17.19
C PRO A 72 1.12 0.85 -16.36
N PHE A 73 1.19 0.75 -15.03
CA PHE A 73 1.60 1.83 -14.14
C PHE A 73 3.12 1.97 -14.06
N SER A 74 3.62 3.20 -14.18
CA SER A 74 5.00 3.62 -13.85
C SER A 74 6.12 2.85 -14.56
N GLN A 75 5.84 2.22 -15.72
CA GLN A 75 6.78 1.28 -16.35
C GLN A 75 8.11 1.91 -16.77
N GLY A 76 8.13 3.20 -17.12
CA GLY A 76 9.39 3.90 -17.43
C GLY A 76 10.32 3.98 -16.21
N TRP A 77 9.80 4.36 -15.04
CA TRP A 77 10.57 4.40 -13.79
C TRP A 77 10.95 2.99 -13.31
N ILE A 78 10.05 2.00 -13.44
CA ILE A 78 10.33 0.62 -13.08
C ILE A 78 11.43 0.04 -13.97
N GLY A 79 11.43 0.37 -15.26
CA GLY A 79 12.52 0.03 -16.16
C GLY A 79 13.87 0.59 -15.71
N ASN A 80 13.89 1.85 -15.26
CA ASN A 80 15.09 2.47 -14.68
C ASN A 80 15.50 1.79 -13.37
N VAL A 81 14.57 1.56 -12.45
CA VAL A 81 14.82 0.85 -11.17
C VAL A 81 15.45 -0.53 -11.43
N ARG A 82 14.94 -1.28 -12.40
CA ARG A 82 15.52 -2.58 -12.77
C ARG A 82 16.95 -2.46 -13.30
N LYS A 83 17.25 -1.43 -14.11
CA LYS A 83 18.60 -1.17 -14.59
C LYS A 83 19.57 -0.77 -13.47
N LEU A 84 19.10 0.08 -12.56
CA LEU A 84 19.87 0.48 -11.38
C LEU A 84 20.17 -0.73 -10.48
N ALA A 85 19.19 -1.61 -10.24
CA ALA A 85 19.38 -2.83 -9.48
C ALA A 85 20.37 -3.79 -10.15
N ALA A 86 20.21 -4.04 -11.46
CA ALA A 86 21.12 -4.89 -12.23
C ALA A 86 22.55 -4.34 -12.30
N ALA A 87 22.71 -3.00 -12.26
CA ALA A 87 24.01 -2.35 -12.16
C ALA A 87 24.57 -2.31 -10.74
N HIS A 88 23.88 -2.86 -9.75
CA HIS A 88 24.19 -2.79 -8.32
C HIS A 88 24.44 -1.34 -7.83
N TRP A 89 23.73 -0.39 -8.43
CA TRP A 89 24.02 1.03 -8.25
C TRP A 89 23.84 1.50 -6.82
N TRP A 90 22.88 0.94 -6.06
CA TRP A 90 22.65 1.34 -4.67
C TRP A 90 23.66 0.75 -3.67
N ASP A 91 24.50 -0.20 -4.07
CA ASP A 91 25.48 -0.83 -3.18
C ASP A 91 26.45 0.22 -2.60
N GLY A 92 26.54 0.24 -1.27
CA GLY A 92 27.35 1.22 -0.55
C GLY A 92 26.71 2.60 -0.38
N LEU A 93 25.55 2.86 -0.96
CA LEU A 93 24.74 4.05 -0.70
C LEU A 93 24.00 3.94 0.63
N ALA A 94 23.07 4.84 0.93
CA ALA A 94 22.47 4.89 2.26
C ALA A 94 21.00 5.32 2.25
N VAL A 95 20.33 5.08 3.38
CA VAL A 95 19.16 5.86 3.76
C VAL A 95 19.66 7.26 4.11
N VAL A 96 19.09 8.27 3.48
CA VAL A 96 19.54 9.67 3.56
C VAL A 96 18.56 10.56 4.33
N ARG A 97 17.31 10.10 4.50
CA ARG A 97 16.23 10.88 5.11
C ARG A 97 15.24 9.99 5.82
N VAL A 98 14.85 10.38 7.04
CA VAL A 98 13.71 9.81 7.75
C VAL A 98 12.89 10.95 8.34
N HIS A 99 11.81 11.28 7.65
CA HIS A 99 10.89 12.33 8.07
C HIS A 99 9.71 11.71 8.82
N ASP A 100 9.52 12.13 10.06
CA ASP A 100 8.47 11.58 10.92
C ASP A 100 7.08 11.72 10.29
N ASN A 101 6.27 10.67 10.46
CA ASN A 101 4.92 10.58 9.91
C ASN A 101 4.83 10.85 8.39
N TYR A 102 5.92 10.64 7.64
CA TYR A 102 5.95 10.91 6.20
C TYR A 102 6.70 9.81 5.44
N VAL A 103 8.01 9.92 5.27
CA VAL A 103 8.78 8.99 4.44
C VAL A 103 10.14 8.63 5.03
N THR A 104 10.63 7.44 4.64
CA THR A 104 12.05 7.07 4.68
C THR A 104 12.56 7.05 3.25
N GLN A 105 13.62 7.81 2.95
CA GLN A 105 14.18 7.97 1.60
C GLN A 105 15.61 7.46 1.55
N TRP A 106 15.99 6.86 0.44
CA TRP A 106 17.33 6.32 0.21
C TRP A 106 17.81 6.61 -1.21
N GLY A 107 19.12 6.66 -1.35
CA GLY A 107 19.80 6.92 -2.62
C GLY A 107 21.23 7.36 -2.37
N ASP A 108 21.75 8.20 -3.24
CA ASP A 108 23.11 8.75 -3.13
C ASP A 108 23.15 9.90 -2.12
N PRO A 109 23.89 9.76 -1.01
CA PRO A 109 24.07 10.85 -0.05
C PRO A 109 24.67 12.13 -0.61
N ASP A 110 25.40 12.02 -1.70
CA ASP A 110 26.08 13.12 -2.40
C ASP A 110 25.39 13.48 -3.73
N GLY A 111 24.15 12.98 -3.95
CA GLY A 111 23.43 13.12 -5.22
C GLY A 111 23.22 14.56 -5.71
N GLU A 112 23.22 15.53 -4.82
CA GLU A 112 23.14 16.97 -5.14
C GLU A 112 24.53 17.61 -5.44
N ASP A 113 25.62 16.91 -5.11
CA ASP A 113 26.99 17.39 -5.35
C ASP A 113 27.46 16.92 -6.73
N LYS A 114 27.55 17.86 -7.68
CA LYS A 114 27.93 17.57 -9.07
C LYS A 114 29.31 16.88 -9.23
N VAL A 115 30.17 16.95 -8.21
CA VAL A 115 31.51 16.39 -8.23
C VAL A 115 31.56 15.00 -7.59
N LYS A 116 30.77 14.80 -6.51
CA LYS A 116 30.79 13.58 -5.70
C LYS A 116 29.69 12.60 -6.05
N ALA A 117 28.61 13.08 -6.67
CA ALA A 117 27.48 12.24 -7.02
C ALA A 117 27.91 10.99 -7.80
N LYS A 118 27.41 9.85 -7.38
CA LYS A 118 27.64 8.56 -8.05
C LYS A 118 27.04 8.58 -9.45
N ALA A 119 27.86 8.33 -10.45
CA ALA A 119 27.41 8.31 -11.84
C ALA A 119 26.27 7.32 -12.04
N LEU A 120 25.22 7.77 -12.71
CA LEU A 120 24.10 6.90 -13.07
C LEU A 120 24.51 5.94 -14.20
N PRO A 121 24.04 4.69 -14.22
CA PRO A 121 24.29 3.78 -15.32
C PRO A 121 23.65 4.29 -16.62
N GLU A 122 24.22 3.92 -17.75
CA GLU A 122 23.71 4.28 -19.05
C GLU A 122 22.32 3.69 -19.32
N GLY A 123 21.59 4.32 -20.24
CA GLY A 123 20.33 3.82 -20.75
C GLY A 123 19.13 4.05 -19.82
N LEU A 124 19.25 4.87 -18.77
CA LEU A 124 18.07 5.35 -18.05
C LEU A 124 17.26 6.30 -18.95
N VAL A 125 15.94 6.23 -18.83
CA VAL A 125 15.05 7.06 -19.63
C VAL A 125 14.44 8.18 -18.80
N THR A 126 14.24 9.35 -19.39
CA THR A 126 13.41 10.41 -18.79
C THR A 126 11.95 10.05 -19.02
N VAL A 127 11.19 9.94 -17.93
CA VAL A 127 9.77 9.57 -17.98
C VAL A 127 8.91 10.84 -17.95
N PRO A 128 7.97 11.03 -18.88
CA PRO A 128 7.19 12.25 -18.92
C PRO A 128 6.10 12.27 -17.82
N GLN A 129 5.69 13.47 -17.40
CA GLN A 129 4.70 13.67 -16.32
C GLN A 129 3.34 13.00 -16.57
N ASN A 130 2.91 12.87 -17.83
CA ASN A 130 1.66 12.18 -18.16
C ASN A 130 1.66 10.69 -17.81
N ALA A 131 2.83 10.10 -17.54
CA ALA A 131 2.98 8.72 -17.09
C ALA A 131 2.69 8.51 -15.59
N TYR A 132 2.42 9.57 -14.82
CA TYR A 132 1.94 9.43 -13.43
C TYR A 132 0.55 8.77 -13.32
N SER A 133 -0.17 8.67 -14.42
CA SER A 133 -1.42 7.94 -14.52
C SER A 133 -1.48 7.15 -15.82
N ALA A 134 -2.30 6.12 -15.86
CA ALA A 134 -2.49 5.26 -17.02
C ALA A 134 -3.97 5.25 -17.46
N PRO A 135 -4.29 4.82 -18.69
CA PRO A 135 -5.66 4.54 -19.08
C PRO A 135 -6.35 3.64 -18.05
N ALA A 136 -7.64 3.84 -17.85
CA ALA A 136 -8.39 3.13 -16.82
C ALA A 136 -8.32 1.61 -17.01
N VAL A 137 -8.06 0.91 -15.90
CA VAL A 137 -8.04 -0.54 -15.80
C VAL A 137 -9.24 -1.04 -14.99
N GLY A 138 -9.55 -2.33 -15.11
CA GLY A 138 -10.68 -2.95 -14.40
C GLY A 138 -12.04 -2.61 -15.02
N ALA A 139 -13.12 -2.80 -14.26
CA ALA A 139 -14.47 -2.52 -14.75
C ALA A 139 -14.68 -1.03 -14.97
N ARG A 140 -15.35 -0.70 -16.09
CA ARG A 140 -15.75 0.68 -16.37
C ARG A 140 -16.85 1.10 -15.39
N LEU A 141 -16.74 2.32 -14.86
CA LEU A 141 -17.83 2.93 -14.12
C LEU A 141 -18.98 3.24 -15.10
N ILE A 142 -20.17 2.76 -14.75
CA ILE A 142 -21.38 3.10 -15.47
C ILE A 142 -22.14 4.13 -14.63
N ARG A 143 -22.48 5.26 -15.21
CA ARG A 143 -23.30 6.27 -14.53
C ARG A 143 -24.76 5.85 -14.58
N ASP A 144 -25.35 5.56 -13.42
CA ASP A 144 -26.78 5.45 -13.28
C ASP A 144 -27.33 6.83 -12.95
N PRO A 145 -28.21 7.40 -13.81
CA PRO A 145 -28.80 8.70 -13.57
C PRO A 145 -29.66 8.78 -12.30
N SER A 146 -30.16 7.64 -11.80
CA SER A 146 -31.05 7.57 -10.64
C SER A 146 -30.34 7.27 -9.33
N ARG A 147 -29.12 6.69 -9.36
CA ARG A 147 -28.38 6.20 -8.18
C ARG A 147 -26.94 6.69 -8.06
N GLY A 148 -26.47 7.54 -8.98
CA GLY A 148 -25.08 7.96 -9.05
C GLY A 148 -24.18 6.99 -9.80
N LEU A 149 -22.95 6.78 -9.34
CA LEU A 149 -22.00 5.87 -9.96
C LEU A 149 -22.29 4.43 -9.55
N LEU A 150 -22.57 3.56 -10.53
CA LEU A 150 -22.67 2.12 -10.31
C LEU A 150 -21.35 1.44 -10.63
N TYR A 151 -20.97 0.53 -9.77
CA TYR A 151 -19.78 -0.28 -9.91
C TYR A 151 -20.09 -1.59 -10.63
N GLY A 152 -19.21 -2.01 -11.53
CA GLY A 152 -19.29 -3.33 -12.14
C GLY A 152 -19.17 -4.45 -11.10
N LYS A 153 -19.73 -5.64 -11.39
CA LYS A 153 -19.65 -6.80 -10.48
C LYS A 153 -18.21 -7.09 -10.06
N GLY A 154 -17.98 -7.17 -8.76
CA GLY A 154 -16.70 -7.60 -8.18
C GLY A 154 -15.73 -6.49 -7.79
N LEU A 155 -16.08 -5.22 -7.94
CA LEU A 155 -15.24 -4.10 -7.50
C LEU A 155 -15.69 -3.57 -6.15
N ILE A 156 -14.75 -3.54 -5.21
CA ILE A 156 -14.85 -2.65 -4.06
C ILE A 156 -14.32 -1.31 -4.56
N ALA A 157 -15.22 -0.43 -4.94
CA ALA A 157 -14.90 0.94 -5.26
C ALA A 157 -15.71 1.84 -4.34
N ASP A 158 -15.04 2.81 -3.79
CA ASP A 158 -15.61 3.81 -2.91
C ASP A 158 -15.06 5.18 -3.33
N GLN A 159 -15.58 6.23 -2.76
CA GLN A 159 -15.06 7.57 -2.94
C GLN A 159 -14.50 8.04 -1.61
N ASP A 160 -13.21 8.37 -1.60
CA ASP A 160 -12.59 9.09 -0.49
C ASP A 160 -12.47 10.60 -0.80
N ALA A 161 -11.83 11.36 0.09
CA ALA A 161 -11.68 12.80 -0.09
C ALA A 161 -10.82 13.19 -1.32
N TYR A 162 -10.09 12.26 -1.91
CA TYR A 162 -9.11 12.52 -2.98
C TYR A 162 -9.54 12.00 -4.33
N ALA A 163 -10.25 10.87 -4.39
CA ALA A 163 -10.59 10.21 -5.65
C ALA A 163 -11.71 9.18 -5.49
N ILE A 164 -12.25 8.73 -6.62
CA ILE A 164 -12.91 7.43 -6.68
C ILE A 164 -11.81 6.38 -6.57
N THR A 165 -11.97 5.40 -5.70
CA THR A 165 -10.95 4.41 -5.39
C THR A 165 -11.39 3.00 -5.75
N GLN A 166 -10.44 2.15 -6.08
CA GLN A 166 -10.69 0.73 -6.40
C GLN A 166 -9.45 -0.10 -6.10
N PHE A 167 -9.65 -1.40 -5.91
CA PHE A 167 -8.55 -2.37 -5.95
C PHE A 167 -8.48 -3.02 -7.33
N TRP A 168 -7.26 -3.29 -7.79
CA TRP A 168 -7.01 -3.99 -9.04
C TRP A 168 -5.74 -4.83 -8.94
N ARG A 169 -5.85 -6.14 -9.13
CA ARG A 169 -4.74 -7.10 -9.06
C ARG A 169 -3.84 -6.91 -7.82
N GLY A 170 -4.48 -6.72 -6.66
CA GLY A 170 -3.76 -6.54 -5.41
C GLY A 170 -3.23 -5.12 -5.17
N TRP A 171 -3.61 -4.12 -5.95
CA TRP A 171 -3.14 -2.74 -5.81
C TRP A 171 -4.28 -1.76 -5.56
N PRO A 172 -4.12 -0.84 -4.58
CA PRO A 172 -5.04 0.27 -4.39
C PRO A 172 -4.81 1.34 -5.45
N LEU A 173 -5.86 1.75 -6.14
CA LEU A 173 -5.82 2.74 -7.21
C LEU A 173 -6.82 3.86 -6.96
N GLY A 174 -6.41 5.09 -7.31
CA GLY A 174 -7.32 6.20 -7.56
C GLY A 174 -7.80 6.20 -9.00
N ARG A 175 -8.96 6.80 -9.25
CA ARG A 175 -9.58 6.92 -10.56
C ARG A 175 -10.12 8.33 -10.77
N SER A 176 -9.97 8.86 -11.99
CA SER A 176 -10.60 10.12 -12.38
C SER A 176 -12.11 9.96 -12.49
N ALA A 177 -12.84 11.07 -12.26
CA ALA A 177 -14.29 11.13 -12.43
C ALA A 177 -14.72 11.19 -13.91
N ASP A 178 -13.77 11.26 -14.85
CA ASP A 178 -14.04 11.25 -16.28
C ASP A 178 -14.75 9.97 -16.69
N ILE A 179 -15.51 10.03 -17.77
CA ILE A 179 -16.26 8.90 -18.30
C ILE A 179 -15.69 8.52 -19.69
N GLY A 180 -15.66 7.22 -19.97
CA GLY A 180 -15.21 6.69 -21.26
C GLY A 180 -13.70 6.68 -21.43
N PRO A 181 -13.17 6.93 -22.64
CA PRO A 181 -11.75 6.81 -22.94
C PRO A 181 -10.82 7.77 -22.19
N ALA A 182 -11.36 8.91 -21.71
CA ALA A 182 -10.60 9.87 -20.92
C ALA A 182 -10.33 9.40 -19.49
N GLN A 183 -10.99 8.35 -19.02
CA GLN A 183 -10.85 7.84 -17.66
C GLN A 183 -9.44 7.30 -17.41
N ARG A 184 -8.86 7.70 -16.29
CA ARG A 184 -7.50 7.31 -15.89
C ARG A 184 -7.47 6.73 -14.49
N ASN A 185 -6.49 5.85 -14.27
CA ASN A 185 -6.13 5.36 -12.94
C ASN A 185 -4.70 5.73 -12.58
N TRP A 186 -4.44 5.76 -11.28
CA TRP A 186 -3.11 5.93 -10.71
C TRP A 186 -2.96 5.14 -9.41
N PRO A 187 -1.76 4.64 -9.07
CA PRO A 187 -1.50 4.06 -7.76
C PRO A 187 -1.54 5.14 -6.69
N VAL A 188 -2.03 4.80 -5.49
CA VAL A 188 -2.18 5.77 -4.38
C VAL A 188 -1.11 5.60 -3.32
N HIS A 189 -0.70 6.71 -2.69
CA HIS A 189 0.35 6.77 -1.68
C HIS A 189 -0.16 6.26 -0.32
N CYS A 190 -0.28 4.94 -0.18
CA CYS A 190 -0.56 4.32 1.12
C CYS A 190 0.74 4.01 1.89
N TYR A 191 0.62 3.71 3.18
CA TYR A 191 1.74 3.22 4.00
C TYR A 191 2.47 2.05 3.33
N GLY A 192 3.80 2.08 3.32
CA GLY A 192 4.65 1.06 2.71
C GLY A 192 4.77 1.15 1.17
N MET A 193 4.07 2.07 0.51
CA MET A 193 4.27 2.31 -0.93
C MET A 193 5.63 2.94 -1.18
N VAL A 194 6.27 2.54 -2.29
CA VAL A 194 7.60 3.00 -2.71
C VAL A 194 7.45 3.94 -3.89
N GLY A 195 7.98 5.15 -3.74
CA GLY A 195 7.93 6.20 -4.75
C GLY A 195 9.32 6.69 -5.18
N VAL A 196 9.34 7.48 -6.24
CA VAL A 196 10.56 8.04 -6.84
C VAL A 196 10.80 9.46 -6.33
N GLY A 197 11.94 9.69 -5.68
CA GLY A 197 12.39 11.02 -5.33
C GLY A 197 12.64 11.87 -6.58
N ARG A 198 12.28 13.15 -6.51
CA ARG A 198 12.50 14.12 -7.59
C ARG A 198 12.61 15.53 -7.06
N ASP A 199 13.21 16.39 -7.84
CA ASP A 199 13.22 17.83 -7.67
C ASP A 199 11.99 18.48 -8.36
N TYR A 200 11.95 19.83 -8.39
CA TYR A 200 10.87 20.59 -9.01
C TYR A 200 10.66 20.25 -10.49
N PRO A 201 9.41 20.39 -11.01
CA PRO A 201 9.15 20.23 -12.42
C PRO A 201 10.08 21.09 -13.30
N PRO A 202 10.52 20.58 -14.46
CA PRO A 202 10.05 19.38 -15.17
C PRO A 202 10.69 18.05 -14.72
N ASN A 203 11.50 18.02 -13.65
CA ASN A 203 12.13 16.82 -13.15
C ASN A 203 11.05 15.83 -12.68
N THR A 204 11.13 14.57 -13.11
CA THR A 204 10.24 13.48 -12.74
C THR A 204 10.92 12.37 -11.96
N GLY A 205 12.22 12.54 -11.71
CA GLY A 205 13.08 11.55 -11.07
C GLY A 205 13.50 10.41 -12.00
N SER A 206 14.73 9.96 -11.82
CA SER A 206 15.28 8.83 -12.58
C SER A 206 14.90 7.47 -12.01
N GLY A 207 14.53 7.40 -10.73
CA GLY A 207 14.38 6.18 -9.94
C GLY A 207 15.63 5.85 -9.10
N ALA A 208 16.70 6.64 -9.17
CA ALA A 208 17.89 6.47 -8.33
C ALA A 208 17.57 6.81 -6.86
N GLU A 209 16.86 7.91 -6.62
CA GLU A 209 16.30 8.24 -5.32
C GLU A 209 14.93 7.58 -5.16
N LEU A 210 14.78 6.77 -4.11
CA LEU A 210 13.50 6.13 -3.77
C LEU A 210 13.12 6.46 -2.32
N TYR A 211 11.82 6.45 -2.05
CA TYR A 211 11.32 6.55 -0.68
C TYR A 211 10.21 5.55 -0.42
N THR A 212 9.95 5.27 0.85
CA THR A 212 8.74 4.56 1.29
C THR A 212 7.95 5.39 2.28
N VAL A 213 6.62 5.32 2.19
CA VAL A 213 5.72 6.00 3.13
C VAL A 213 5.75 5.28 4.46
N ILE A 214 6.10 6.00 5.55
CA ILE A 214 6.19 5.47 6.92
C ILE A 214 5.15 6.09 7.88
N GLY A 215 4.22 6.86 7.38
CA GLY A 215 3.23 7.56 8.18
C GLY A 215 1.86 7.62 7.54
N HIS A 216 1.13 8.67 7.87
CA HIS A 216 -0.17 8.95 7.25
C HIS A 216 -0.04 9.02 5.73
N ALA A 217 -1.02 8.44 5.03
CA ALA A 217 -1.01 8.37 3.56
C ALA A 217 -0.94 9.77 2.92
N PRO A 218 0.17 10.16 2.28
CA PRO A 218 0.34 11.48 1.69
C PRO A 218 -0.34 11.55 0.32
N ARG A 219 -1.66 11.43 0.30
CA ARG A 219 -2.49 11.35 -0.91
C ARG A 219 -2.37 12.58 -1.83
N GLN A 220 -1.92 13.73 -1.29
CA GLN A 220 -1.59 14.92 -2.09
C GLN A 220 -0.43 14.69 -3.07
N LEU A 221 0.36 13.63 -2.88
CA LEU A 221 1.41 13.22 -3.82
C LEU A 221 0.88 12.40 -4.99
N ASP A 222 -0.36 11.91 -4.92
CA ASP A 222 -0.99 11.15 -6.00
C ASP A 222 -0.94 11.94 -7.30
N ARG A 223 -0.44 11.36 -8.38
CA ARG A 223 -0.21 11.97 -9.71
C ARG A 223 0.84 13.08 -9.75
N ASN A 224 1.49 13.40 -8.65
CA ASN A 224 2.58 14.38 -8.57
C ASN A 224 3.95 13.71 -8.47
N ILE A 225 3.98 12.48 -7.96
CA ILE A 225 5.20 11.67 -7.84
C ILE A 225 4.85 10.23 -8.27
N ALA A 226 5.78 9.55 -8.93
CA ALA A 226 5.59 8.17 -9.36
C ALA A 226 5.72 7.21 -8.19
N LEU A 227 4.78 6.26 -8.07
CA LEU A 227 4.95 5.06 -7.28
C LEU A 227 5.46 3.93 -8.17
N VAL A 228 6.44 3.17 -7.69
CA VAL A 228 7.06 2.06 -8.42
C VAL A 228 6.81 0.70 -7.78
N GLY A 229 6.33 0.67 -6.52
CA GLY A 229 6.10 -0.57 -5.82
C GLY A 229 5.57 -0.39 -4.40
N ARG A 230 5.67 -1.46 -3.62
CA ARG A 230 5.37 -1.47 -2.19
C ARG A 230 6.31 -2.42 -1.45
N ILE A 231 6.61 -2.14 -0.20
CA ILE A 231 7.28 -3.08 0.69
C ILE A 231 6.26 -4.13 1.13
N ILE A 232 6.61 -5.39 0.94
CA ILE A 232 5.78 -6.54 1.33
C ILE A 232 6.34 -7.31 2.54
N GLU A 233 7.63 -7.10 2.85
CA GLU A 233 8.31 -7.64 4.03
C GLU A 233 9.43 -6.71 4.45
N GLY A 234 9.69 -6.60 5.76
CA GLY A 234 10.77 -5.78 6.31
C GLY A 234 10.41 -4.30 6.47
N MET A 235 9.13 -3.94 6.46
CA MET A 235 8.68 -2.56 6.63
C MET A 235 9.14 -1.96 7.97
N GLU A 236 9.23 -2.77 9.01
CA GLU A 236 9.76 -2.38 10.33
C GLU A 236 11.20 -1.87 10.27
N HIS A 237 12.00 -2.35 9.32
CA HIS A 237 13.39 -1.91 9.13
C HIS A 237 13.48 -0.50 8.54
N MET A 238 12.42 -0.01 7.92
CA MET A 238 12.35 1.34 7.35
C MET A 238 11.66 2.31 8.29
N SER A 239 10.58 1.88 8.95
CA SER A 239 9.75 2.75 9.78
C SER A 239 10.32 3.00 11.17
N SER A 240 11.21 2.13 11.67
CA SER A 240 11.83 2.24 13.00
C SER A 240 13.19 2.95 13.01
N LEU A 241 13.69 3.41 11.85
CA LEU A 241 14.95 4.15 11.79
C LEU A 241 14.86 5.48 12.56
N PRO A 242 15.99 5.95 13.15
CA PRO A 242 16.03 7.27 13.75
C PRO A 242 15.56 8.35 12.80
N ARG A 243 14.88 9.35 13.33
CA ARG A 243 14.46 10.53 12.54
C ARG A 243 15.65 11.43 12.28
N GLY A 244 15.75 11.99 11.06
CA GLY A 244 16.81 12.94 10.73
C GLY A 244 16.59 14.30 11.41
N HIS A 245 17.67 14.91 11.85
CA HIS A 245 17.68 16.23 12.52
C HIS A 245 17.92 17.40 11.56
N GLY A 246 18.18 17.12 10.28
CA GLY A 246 18.30 18.11 9.23
C GLY A 246 16.94 18.62 8.73
N GLU A 247 16.98 19.55 7.80
CA GLU A 247 15.78 20.07 7.17
C GLU A 247 14.98 18.94 6.50
N LEU A 248 13.66 18.98 6.61
CA LEU A 248 12.75 17.98 6.05
C LEU A 248 13.06 16.53 6.49
N GLY A 249 13.80 16.33 7.59
CA GLY A 249 14.16 15.00 8.10
C GLY A 249 15.34 14.36 7.38
N PHE A 250 16.14 15.09 6.62
CA PHE A 250 17.42 14.60 6.12
C PHE A 250 18.39 14.34 7.29
N TYR A 251 19.24 13.37 7.14
CA TYR A 251 20.28 13.09 8.12
C TYR A 251 21.36 14.18 8.06
N ASP A 252 21.59 14.81 9.19
CA ASP A 252 22.61 15.85 9.39
C ASP A 252 23.76 15.33 10.25
N LEU A 253 24.86 14.96 9.60
CA LEU A 253 26.05 14.41 10.29
C LEU A 253 26.64 15.39 11.30
N ALA A 254 26.49 16.72 11.08
CA ALA A 254 26.96 17.72 12.02
C ALA A 254 26.14 17.76 13.32
N LYS A 255 24.89 17.24 13.27
CA LYS A 255 24.02 17.06 14.43
C LYS A 255 24.09 15.68 15.06
N GLY A 256 25.01 14.85 14.60
CA GLY A 256 25.23 13.51 15.14
C GLY A 256 24.33 12.42 14.53
N ASP A 257 23.66 12.71 13.41
CA ASP A 257 22.92 11.67 12.70
C ASP A 257 23.88 10.65 12.05
N GLU A 258 23.46 9.41 12.01
CA GLU A 258 24.19 8.34 11.32
C GLU A 258 23.32 7.80 10.17
N ARG A 259 23.88 7.82 8.96
CA ARG A 259 23.23 7.21 7.79
C ARG A 259 23.23 5.70 7.93
N VAL A 260 22.16 5.06 7.49
CA VAL A 260 22.06 3.61 7.48
C VAL A 260 22.52 3.09 6.11
N PRO A 261 23.66 2.38 6.03
CA PRO A 261 24.19 1.89 4.76
C PRO A 261 23.28 0.85 4.11
N ILE A 262 23.18 0.92 2.78
CA ILE A 262 22.61 -0.13 1.94
C ILE A 262 23.76 -1.08 1.58
N VAL A 263 23.63 -2.33 1.99
CA VAL A 263 24.60 -3.38 1.68
C VAL A 263 24.45 -3.83 0.23
N ALA A 264 23.21 -4.07 -0.18
CA ALA A 264 22.91 -4.52 -1.53
C ALA A 264 21.45 -4.23 -1.90
N VAL A 265 21.22 -3.96 -3.20
CA VAL A 265 19.89 -4.03 -3.82
C VAL A 265 19.97 -4.99 -5.01
N ARG A 266 19.07 -5.98 -5.05
CA ARG A 266 19.09 -7.05 -6.07
C ARG A 266 17.69 -7.31 -6.61
N LEU A 267 17.60 -7.68 -7.87
CA LEU A 267 16.39 -8.34 -8.38
C LEU A 267 16.28 -9.75 -7.78
N ALA A 268 15.07 -10.22 -7.58
CA ALA A 268 14.87 -11.52 -6.91
C ALA A 268 15.57 -12.71 -7.58
N ALA A 269 15.79 -12.65 -8.90
CA ALA A 269 16.53 -13.69 -9.63
C ALA A 269 18.00 -13.83 -9.17
N GLU A 270 18.56 -12.81 -8.54
CA GLU A 270 19.93 -12.80 -8.02
C GLU A 270 20.00 -13.21 -6.54
N VAL A 271 18.86 -13.34 -5.88
CA VAL A 271 18.79 -13.63 -4.44
C VAL A 271 18.50 -15.11 -4.21
N LYS A 272 19.48 -15.81 -3.66
CA LYS A 272 19.28 -17.20 -3.23
C LYS A 272 18.34 -17.25 -2.04
N ASP A 273 17.53 -18.31 -1.97
CA ASP A 273 16.65 -18.63 -0.83
C ASP A 273 15.62 -17.52 -0.50
N LEU A 274 15.24 -16.70 -1.49
CA LEU A 274 14.13 -15.77 -1.31
C LEU A 274 12.82 -16.56 -1.21
N PRO A 275 12.03 -16.38 -0.14
CA PRO A 275 10.72 -17.00 -0.04
C PRO A 275 9.82 -16.61 -1.22
N ALA A 276 8.95 -17.51 -1.65
CA ALA A 276 7.87 -17.15 -2.54
C ALA A 276 6.76 -16.43 -1.77
N TYR A 277 6.12 -15.47 -2.43
CA TYR A 277 5.07 -14.64 -1.83
C TYR A 277 3.78 -14.72 -2.62
N GLU A 278 2.67 -14.50 -1.93
CA GLU A 278 1.34 -14.38 -2.54
C GLU A 278 0.54 -13.27 -1.85
N TYR A 279 -0.36 -12.64 -2.60
CA TYR A 279 -1.30 -11.66 -2.06
C TYR A 279 -2.72 -12.17 -2.13
N LEU A 280 -3.59 -11.74 -1.20
CA LEU A 280 -5.01 -12.06 -1.25
C LEU A 280 -5.64 -11.35 -2.44
N SER A 281 -6.19 -12.13 -3.38
CA SER A 281 -6.80 -11.61 -4.61
C SER A 281 -7.88 -10.58 -4.28
N THR A 282 -7.72 -9.37 -4.79
CA THR A 282 -8.68 -8.27 -4.60
C THR A 282 -10.00 -8.52 -5.33
N GLU A 283 -10.05 -9.52 -6.19
CA GLU A 283 -11.23 -10.01 -6.89
C GLU A 283 -11.95 -11.16 -6.16
N SER A 284 -11.37 -11.63 -5.02
CA SER A 284 -11.91 -12.75 -4.26
C SER A 284 -13.03 -12.32 -3.30
N ARG A 285 -13.94 -13.26 -2.99
CA ARG A 285 -14.95 -13.07 -1.93
C ARG A 285 -14.32 -12.85 -0.56
N SER A 286 -13.18 -13.49 -0.28
CA SER A 286 -12.46 -13.32 0.98
C SER A 286 -11.93 -11.90 1.12
N PHE A 287 -11.40 -11.30 0.04
CA PHE A 287 -10.98 -9.90 0.08
C PHE A 287 -12.18 -8.96 0.26
N ALA A 288 -13.31 -9.21 -0.39
CA ALA A 288 -14.51 -8.42 -0.21
C ALA A 288 -14.99 -8.44 1.25
N ALA A 289 -15.03 -9.62 1.87
CA ALA A 289 -15.38 -9.75 3.29
C ALA A 289 -14.35 -9.07 4.21
N TYR A 290 -13.07 -9.22 3.91
CA TYR A 290 -11.99 -8.55 4.63
C TYR A 290 -12.12 -7.02 4.53
N ALA A 291 -12.37 -6.47 3.35
CA ALA A 291 -12.53 -5.04 3.13
C ALA A 291 -13.75 -4.47 3.86
N ASP A 292 -14.90 -5.16 3.82
CA ASP A 292 -16.08 -4.79 4.62
C ASP A 292 -15.76 -4.83 6.12
N ALA A 293 -15.09 -5.87 6.60
CA ALA A 293 -14.69 -5.94 8.00
C ALA A 293 -13.69 -4.84 8.40
N ARG A 294 -12.82 -4.38 7.49
CA ARG A 294 -11.94 -3.22 7.73
C ARG A 294 -12.72 -1.91 7.81
N ALA A 295 -13.69 -1.71 6.92
CA ALA A 295 -14.53 -0.53 6.87
C ALA A 295 -15.59 -0.50 8.00
N ASN A 296 -16.06 -1.66 8.42
CA ASN A 296 -17.21 -1.81 9.32
C ASN A 296 -16.92 -2.87 10.40
N ARG A 297 -15.94 -2.61 11.28
CA ARG A 297 -15.62 -3.52 12.38
C ARG A 297 -16.86 -3.82 13.23
N ARG A 298 -17.20 -5.11 13.34
CA ARG A 298 -18.36 -5.62 14.10
C ARG A 298 -17.96 -6.74 15.05
N ASP A 299 -16.69 -7.10 15.10
CA ASP A 299 -16.13 -8.05 16.06
C ASP A 299 -16.27 -7.49 17.49
N PRO A 300 -16.29 -8.33 18.54
CA PRO A 300 -16.73 -7.95 19.88
C PRO A 300 -16.02 -6.76 20.53
N PHE A 301 -14.85 -6.38 20.05
CA PHE A 301 -14.12 -5.22 20.54
C PHE A 301 -14.79 -3.88 20.17
N TYR A 302 -15.55 -3.84 19.07
CA TYR A 302 -16.07 -2.59 18.51
C TYR A 302 -17.53 -2.35 18.92
N LEU A 303 -17.80 -1.16 19.43
CA LEU A 303 -19.14 -0.73 19.84
C LEU A 303 -19.98 -0.21 18.67
N ARG A 304 -19.32 0.42 17.67
CA ARG A 304 -19.99 1.03 16.52
C ARG A 304 -19.15 0.83 15.25
N PRO A 305 -19.74 0.33 14.16
CA PRO A 305 -19.11 0.34 12.84
C PRO A 305 -18.83 1.77 12.37
N ALA A 306 -17.71 1.99 11.69
CA ALA A 306 -17.33 3.31 11.16
C ALA A 306 -18.17 3.74 9.95
N GLY A 307 -18.70 2.77 9.18
CA GLY A 307 -19.51 3.04 7.98
C GLY A 307 -18.70 3.27 6.71
N GLY A 308 -17.36 3.18 6.76
CA GLY A 308 -16.47 3.35 5.62
C GLY A 308 -15.00 3.29 6.02
N ALA A 309 -14.12 3.27 5.04
CA ALA A 309 -12.68 3.35 5.23
C ALA A 309 -12.03 4.05 4.03
N ASP A 310 -11.00 4.85 4.29
CA ASP A 310 -10.05 5.25 3.24
C ASP A 310 -9.39 4.00 2.64
N ILE A 311 -9.11 4.02 1.34
CA ILE A 311 -8.54 2.86 0.65
C ILE A 311 -7.21 2.41 1.30
N CYS A 312 -6.44 3.33 1.84
CA CYS A 312 -5.18 3.04 2.53
C CYS A 312 -5.37 2.34 3.88
N ASN A 313 -6.58 2.39 4.46
CA ASN A 313 -6.93 1.64 5.67
C ASN A 313 -7.35 0.19 5.38
N ILE A 314 -7.33 -0.22 4.11
CA ILE A 314 -7.60 -1.59 3.65
C ILE A 314 -6.33 -2.13 2.97
N PRO A 315 -5.22 -2.35 3.71
CA PRO A 315 -4.00 -2.89 3.10
C PRO A 315 -4.26 -4.28 2.54
N VAL A 316 -3.75 -4.53 1.33
CA VAL A 316 -3.88 -5.85 0.70
C VAL A 316 -2.99 -6.86 1.44
N PRO A 317 -3.56 -7.95 1.98
CA PRO A 317 -2.78 -8.96 2.69
C PRO A 317 -1.77 -9.65 1.77
N VAL A 318 -0.53 -9.76 2.23
CA VAL A 318 0.55 -10.51 1.58
C VAL A 318 1.12 -11.49 2.60
N ARG A 319 1.54 -12.66 2.14
CA ARG A 319 2.20 -13.67 2.99
C ARG A 319 3.25 -14.44 2.21
N ARG A 320 4.17 -15.08 2.94
CA ARG A 320 5.04 -16.09 2.37
C ARG A 320 4.23 -17.35 2.04
N ILE A 321 4.51 -17.96 0.89
CA ILE A 321 3.98 -19.29 0.56
C ILE A 321 4.71 -20.29 1.45
N LYS A 322 3.94 -21.11 2.17
CA LYS A 322 4.53 -22.20 2.96
C LYS A 322 5.09 -23.25 2.01
N PRO A 323 6.32 -23.76 2.26
CA PRO A 323 6.89 -24.86 1.48
C PRO A 323 6.05 -26.12 1.53
#